data_bc9a6bc2fafbc3552412304f68be8ad9
#
_entry.id   bc9a6bc2fafbc3552412304f68be8ad9
#
_cell.length_a   1.000
_cell.length_b   1.000
_cell.length_c   1.000
_cell.angle_alpha   90.00
_cell.angle_beta   90.00
_cell.angle_gamma   90.00
#
_symmetry.space_group_name_H-M   'P 1'
#
loop_
_entity.id
_entity.type
_entity.pdbx_description
1 polymer ?
#
loop_
_entity_poly.entity_id
_entity_poly.type
_entity_poly.pdbx_seq_one_letter_code
_entity_poly.pdbx_strand_id
1 'polypeptide(L)'
;MGMVNTNNRIAFMVKNISAIRLRKSFLGSLKQPDLESAILIDMTSNASSPTHVRLRIVWISVLMAFGLYLTRNTIGEIVKSDSFLKDTSLVGADSTRFSVELKDGLENSQVQSWLTSKQSSDAKALDFSKIKTPYTVADRLTLEQADRLLGELETNGGTGFRRISKSQIGDILGAFFFSYALFQVPAGWFSDRLGARRMLTLYIFIWSILTLMTGWVASLYGLMVARFLFGFAQSGAYPTSSAIVRRWFPVSSRGRASGLIAFGGRFGGATAPFLTTLLILQLGSWRSVLSIYGLLGIAIAVAYYWIVRDRPSEHPSCNSAERELIGPIADDRKPELRDITKMIGLYCGSRSLWLNSLGQFCVNIGWAFLVTWLPTYLKETHKVSDSQGSLMVTLVLATGMLGQLLGGRATDWSVGKFGLRLGRVLPISVANCIAGIAYVCCLFIDSAWGVVLCCAIVSLMTDFANPSIWAFMQDVGGRNTGAIFGWANMWGNFGASVSSKIVPVLLLYGATSGSGQSLVFITCACAFFVAGLAALGMDATKPLQPASPVS
;
A
#
# COMPACT_ATOMS: atom_id res chain seq x y z
N MET A 1 11.27 -29.96 -41.54
CA MET A 1 10.88 -28.71 -40.85
C MET A 1 12.14 -28.07 -40.26
N GLY A 2 12.99 -27.45 -41.11
CA GLY A 2 14.34 -27.01 -40.74
C GLY A 2 14.93 -26.05 -41.76
N MET A 3 14.28 -24.91 -42.09
CA MET A 3 14.85 -23.92 -43.02
C MET A 3 14.43 -22.46 -42.75
N VAL A 4 14.31 -22.03 -41.49
CA VAL A 4 13.89 -20.62 -41.18
C VAL A 4 14.91 -19.87 -40.31
N ASN A 5 16.14 -20.36 -40.08
CA ASN A 5 17.00 -19.65 -39.11
C ASN A 5 18.39 -19.22 -39.63
N THR A 6 18.69 -19.34 -40.92
CA THR A 6 20.00 -18.99 -41.48
C THR A 6 20.12 -17.47 -41.80
N ASN A 7 19.09 -16.83 -42.25
CA ASN A 7 19.16 -15.42 -42.65
C ASN A 7 19.30 -14.44 -41.47
N ASN A 8 18.72 -14.74 -40.30
CA ASN A 8 18.90 -13.93 -39.10
C ASN A 8 20.30 -14.08 -38.48
N ARG A 9 20.97 -15.21 -38.69
CA ARG A 9 22.35 -15.40 -38.25
C ARG A 9 23.35 -14.62 -39.09
N ILE A 10 23.11 -14.51 -40.41
CA ILE A 10 23.97 -13.75 -41.32
C ILE A 10 23.82 -12.24 -41.09
N ALA A 11 22.61 -11.71 -40.86
CA ALA A 11 22.41 -10.33 -40.50
C ALA A 11 23.03 -9.91 -39.16
N PHE A 12 23.04 -10.81 -38.18
CA PHE A 12 23.71 -10.60 -36.89
C PHE A 12 25.23 -10.65 -37.02
N MET A 13 25.79 -11.55 -37.86
CA MET A 13 27.22 -11.60 -38.19
C MET A 13 27.71 -10.34 -38.90
N VAL A 14 26.95 -9.82 -39.88
CA VAL A 14 27.35 -8.62 -40.66
C VAL A 14 27.35 -7.38 -39.74
N LYS A 15 26.42 -7.28 -38.77
CA LYS A 15 26.39 -6.18 -37.81
C LYS A 15 27.54 -6.19 -36.82
N ASN A 16 28.01 -7.37 -36.43
CA ASN A 16 29.18 -7.52 -35.55
C ASN A 16 30.50 -7.30 -36.28
N ILE A 17 30.59 -7.66 -37.57
CA ILE A 17 31.81 -7.43 -38.39
C ILE A 17 32.02 -5.92 -38.62
N SER A 18 30.97 -5.12 -38.75
CA SER A 18 31.09 -3.67 -38.84
C SER A 18 31.54 -3.01 -37.54
N ALA A 19 31.10 -3.54 -36.36
CA ALA A 19 31.56 -3.09 -35.05
C ALA A 19 33.03 -3.42 -34.77
N ILE A 20 33.51 -4.58 -35.28
CA ILE A 20 34.92 -5.03 -35.20
C ILE A 20 35.82 -4.19 -36.12
N ARG A 21 35.32 -3.74 -37.31
CA ARG A 21 36.10 -2.84 -38.20
C ARG A 21 36.32 -1.44 -37.60
N LEU A 22 35.37 -0.92 -36.83
CA LEU A 22 35.50 0.36 -36.14
C LEU A 22 36.49 0.28 -34.93
N ARG A 23 36.68 -0.90 -34.31
CA ARG A 23 37.69 -1.12 -33.27
C ARG A 23 39.12 -1.31 -33.81
N LYS A 24 39.28 -1.76 -35.06
CA LYS A 24 40.62 -1.94 -35.68
C LYS A 24 41.40 -0.63 -35.89
N SER A 25 40.71 0.53 -35.99
CA SER A 25 41.40 1.82 -36.07
C SER A 25 42.03 2.30 -34.75
N PHE A 26 41.71 1.66 -33.61
CA PHE A 26 42.22 2.01 -32.29
C PHE A 26 43.27 1.06 -31.72
N LEU A 27 43.54 -0.10 -32.36
CA LEU A 27 44.38 -1.16 -31.85
C LEU A 27 45.66 -1.38 -32.72
N GLY A 28 46.30 -0.31 -33.12
CA GLY A 28 47.49 -0.33 -34.00
C GLY A 28 48.79 -0.89 -33.40
N SER A 29 48.77 -1.61 -32.25
CA SER A 29 50.02 -2.02 -31.59
C SER A 29 50.05 -3.43 -30.98
N LEU A 30 49.06 -4.29 -31.19
CA LEU A 30 49.05 -5.66 -30.65
C LEU A 30 49.56 -6.70 -31.68
N LYS A 31 50.46 -7.59 -31.25
CA LYS A 31 51.02 -8.66 -32.10
C LYS A 31 49.95 -9.70 -32.47
N GLN A 32 50.01 -10.27 -33.67
CA GLN A 32 49.03 -11.16 -34.27
C GLN A 32 48.55 -12.34 -33.40
N PRO A 33 49.39 -13.02 -32.61
CA PRO A 33 48.97 -14.15 -31.76
C PRO A 33 48.08 -13.72 -30.58
N ASP A 34 48.21 -12.48 -30.08
CA ASP A 34 47.36 -11.98 -28.98
C ASP A 34 45.97 -11.60 -29.48
N LEU A 35 45.86 -11.24 -30.77
CA LEU A 35 44.58 -10.91 -31.39
C LEU A 35 43.73 -12.15 -31.68
N GLU A 36 44.36 -13.27 -32.08
CA GLU A 36 43.66 -14.53 -32.30
C GLU A 36 43.20 -15.15 -30.98
N SER A 37 44.00 -15.09 -29.92
CA SER A 37 43.60 -15.56 -28.59
C SER A 37 42.50 -14.66 -27.99
N ALA A 38 42.54 -13.36 -28.20
CA ALA A 38 41.47 -12.44 -27.75
C ALA A 38 40.17 -12.65 -28.53
N ILE A 39 40.25 -12.92 -29.85
CA ILE A 39 39.10 -13.24 -30.69
C ILE A 39 38.55 -14.66 -30.35
N LEU A 40 39.41 -15.63 -30.04
CA LEU A 40 39.00 -16.98 -29.59
C LEU A 40 38.33 -16.91 -28.22
N ILE A 41 38.81 -16.09 -27.29
CA ILE A 41 38.21 -15.85 -25.98
C ILE A 41 36.84 -15.17 -26.12
N ASP A 42 36.68 -14.22 -27.05
CA ASP A 42 35.41 -13.56 -27.32
C ASP A 42 34.42 -14.47 -28.09
N MET A 43 34.90 -15.40 -28.94
CA MET A 43 34.07 -16.37 -29.64
C MET A 43 33.71 -17.62 -28.81
N THR A 44 34.48 -17.93 -27.77
CA THR A 44 34.16 -19.01 -26.82
C THR A 44 33.33 -18.54 -25.63
N SER A 45 33.20 -17.24 -25.38
CA SER A 45 32.17 -16.71 -24.50
C SER A 45 30.82 -16.92 -25.19
N ASN A 46 30.23 -18.09 -25.02
CA ASN A 46 28.81 -18.30 -25.24
C ASN A 46 28.09 -17.25 -24.39
N ALA A 47 27.77 -16.12 -24.97
CA ALA A 47 26.98 -15.08 -24.31
C ALA A 47 25.59 -15.67 -24.07
N SER A 48 25.49 -16.46 -23.00
CA SER A 48 24.23 -17.06 -22.58
C SER A 48 23.25 -15.91 -22.34
N SER A 49 22.06 -15.98 -22.93
CA SER A 49 21.02 -14.99 -22.67
C SER A 49 20.72 -14.90 -21.18
N PRO A 50 20.40 -13.71 -20.65
CA PRO A 50 20.03 -13.55 -19.25
C PRO A 50 18.90 -14.51 -18.85
N THR A 51 19.01 -15.12 -17.68
CA THR A 51 18.04 -16.14 -17.18
C THR A 51 16.71 -15.59 -16.72
N HIS A 52 16.55 -14.27 -16.67
CA HIS A 52 15.32 -13.57 -16.24
C HIS A 52 14.85 -13.90 -14.81
N VAL A 53 15.75 -14.32 -13.92
CA VAL A 53 15.43 -14.61 -12.51
C VAL A 53 14.84 -13.40 -11.82
N ARG A 54 15.34 -12.18 -12.11
CA ARG A 54 14.78 -10.93 -11.57
C ARG A 54 13.28 -10.77 -11.85
N LEU A 55 12.77 -11.28 -12.98
CA LEU A 55 11.35 -11.24 -13.30
C LEU A 55 10.54 -12.17 -12.39
N ARG A 56 11.08 -13.36 -12.06
CA ARG A 56 10.43 -14.26 -11.09
C ARG A 56 10.35 -13.61 -9.72
N ILE A 57 11.40 -12.90 -9.30
CA ILE A 57 11.44 -12.18 -8.01
C ILE A 57 10.44 -11.04 -7.99
N VAL A 58 10.27 -10.29 -9.07
CA VAL A 58 9.27 -9.23 -9.12
C VAL A 58 7.85 -9.81 -9.07
N TRP A 59 7.58 -10.91 -9.79
CA TRP A 59 6.24 -11.51 -9.79
C TRP A 59 5.85 -12.10 -8.43
N ILE A 60 6.76 -12.77 -7.72
CA ILE A 60 6.45 -13.24 -6.36
C ILE A 60 6.28 -12.06 -5.39
N SER A 61 6.96 -10.93 -5.63
CA SER A 61 6.76 -9.69 -4.85
C SER A 61 5.43 -9.00 -5.19
N VAL A 62 4.95 -9.10 -6.44
CA VAL A 62 3.59 -8.69 -6.85
C VAL A 62 2.54 -9.52 -6.13
N LEU A 63 2.72 -10.85 -6.10
CA LEU A 63 1.82 -11.76 -5.38
C LEU A 63 1.82 -11.47 -3.87
N MET A 64 2.99 -11.20 -3.29
CA MET A 64 3.10 -10.76 -1.89
C MET A 64 2.34 -9.46 -1.65
N ALA A 65 2.49 -8.45 -2.52
CA ALA A 65 1.81 -7.16 -2.39
C ALA A 65 0.28 -7.31 -2.56
N PHE A 66 -0.17 -8.19 -3.46
CA PHE A 66 -1.57 -8.57 -3.59
C PHE A 66 -2.12 -9.16 -2.30
N GLY A 67 -1.46 -10.19 -1.74
CA GLY A 67 -1.86 -10.83 -0.48
C GLY A 67 -1.84 -9.88 0.72
N LEU A 68 -0.87 -8.96 0.75
CA LEU A 68 -0.75 -7.91 1.75
C LEU A 68 -2.03 -7.04 1.80
N TYR A 69 -2.46 -6.50 0.66
CA TYR A 69 -3.63 -5.63 0.60
C TYR A 69 -4.94 -6.39 0.67
N LEU A 70 -4.98 -7.61 0.14
CA LEU A 70 -6.14 -8.50 0.30
C LEU A 70 -6.44 -8.69 1.79
N THR A 71 -5.45 -9.12 2.60
CA THR A 71 -5.63 -9.36 4.03
C THR A 71 -5.82 -8.07 4.84
N ARG A 72 -5.24 -6.95 4.41
CA ARG A 72 -5.40 -5.64 5.05
C ARG A 72 -6.84 -5.13 4.94
N ASN A 73 -7.41 -5.16 3.74
CA ASN A 73 -8.72 -4.58 3.46
C ASN A 73 -9.88 -5.49 3.84
N THR A 74 -9.65 -6.80 3.93
CA THR A 74 -10.66 -7.80 4.32
C THR A 74 -11.41 -7.46 5.59
N ILE A 75 -10.72 -6.95 6.63
CA ILE A 75 -11.38 -6.62 7.90
C ILE A 75 -12.39 -5.48 7.74
N GLY A 76 -12.15 -4.53 6.83
CA GLY A 76 -13.07 -3.45 6.53
C GLY A 76 -14.42 -3.95 5.97
N GLU A 77 -14.42 -5.09 5.28
CA GLU A 77 -15.65 -5.73 4.80
C GLU A 77 -16.26 -6.68 5.85
N ILE A 78 -15.41 -7.38 6.60
CA ILE A 78 -15.86 -8.25 7.70
C ILE A 78 -16.67 -7.46 8.72
N VAL A 79 -16.21 -6.30 9.16
CA VAL A 79 -16.89 -5.48 10.19
C VAL A 79 -18.23 -4.90 9.72
N LYS A 80 -18.53 -4.96 8.42
CA LYS A 80 -19.85 -4.60 7.85
C LYS A 80 -20.79 -5.79 7.74
N SER A 81 -20.28 -7.03 7.83
CA SER A 81 -21.07 -8.23 7.63
C SER A 81 -21.94 -8.57 8.85
N ASP A 82 -23.14 -9.08 8.60
CA ASP A 82 -24.03 -9.52 9.66
C ASP A 82 -23.41 -10.65 10.50
N SER A 83 -22.60 -11.53 9.88
CA SER A 83 -21.90 -12.61 10.57
C SER A 83 -20.90 -12.10 11.62
N PHE A 84 -20.33 -10.91 11.44
CA PHE A 84 -19.46 -10.26 12.43
C PHE A 84 -20.27 -9.44 13.43
N LEU A 85 -21.21 -8.62 12.95
CA LEU A 85 -21.97 -7.71 13.80
C LEU A 85 -22.86 -8.44 14.81
N LYS A 86 -23.29 -9.66 14.50
CA LYS A 86 -24.12 -10.53 15.35
C LYS A 86 -23.29 -11.58 16.11
N ASP A 87 -21.98 -11.58 15.99
CA ASP A 87 -21.12 -12.60 16.61
C ASP A 87 -21.09 -12.45 18.14
N THR A 88 -21.78 -13.37 18.82
CA THR A 88 -21.93 -13.40 20.28
C THR A 88 -20.62 -13.71 20.99
N SER A 89 -19.73 -14.48 20.36
CA SER A 89 -18.46 -14.87 20.98
C SER A 89 -17.50 -13.71 21.21
N LEU A 90 -17.64 -12.61 20.43
CA LEU A 90 -16.80 -11.43 20.57
C LEU A 90 -17.15 -10.58 21.78
N VAL A 91 -18.38 -10.67 22.26
CA VAL A 91 -18.89 -9.84 23.35
C VAL A 91 -18.62 -10.49 24.72
N GLY A 92 -18.31 -11.78 24.77
CA GLY A 92 -17.99 -12.56 25.97
C GLY A 92 -19.22 -12.88 26.83
N ALA A 93 -19.24 -14.05 27.46
CA ALA A 93 -20.33 -14.47 28.34
C ALA A 93 -20.50 -13.60 29.60
N ASP A 94 -19.40 -12.95 30.04
CA ASP A 94 -19.35 -12.08 31.22
C ASP A 94 -19.40 -10.59 30.89
N SER A 95 -19.63 -10.20 29.62
CA SER A 95 -19.67 -8.79 29.28
C SER A 95 -20.96 -8.15 29.80
N THR A 96 -20.77 -7.39 30.83
CA THR A 96 -21.84 -6.70 31.56
C THR A 96 -22.31 -5.42 30.88
N ARG A 97 -21.82 -5.11 29.68
CA ARG A 97 -22.20 -3.92 28.90
C ARG A 97 -22.31 -4.27 27.43
N PHE A 98 -23.51 -4.15 26.89
CA PHE A 98 -23.78 -4.21 25.46
C PHE A 98 -24.00 -2.79 24.94
N SER A 99 -23.32 -2.41 23.88
CA SER A 99 -23.72 -1.27 23.08
C SER A 99 -24.51 -1.77 21.89
N VAL A 100 -25.78 -1.37 21.81
CA VAL A 100 -26.65 -1.65 20.67
C VAL A 100 -26.78 -0.35 19.91
N GLU A 101 -26.15 -0.25 18.73
CA GLU A 101 -26.37 0.86 17.80
C GLU A 101 -27.44 0.48 16.78
N LEU A 102 -28.39 1.38 16.58
CA LEU A 102 -29.36 1.24 15.50
C LEU A 102 -28.67 1.43 14.14
N LYS A 103 -29.02 0.60 13.17
CA LYS A 103 -28.59 0.78 11.78
C LYS A 103 -29.28 2.02 11.21
N ASP A 104 -28.57 2.77 10.37
CA ASP A 104 -29.07 3.99 9.75
C ASP A 104 -30.45 3.77 9.10
N GLY A 105 -31.45 4.57 9.45
CA GLY A 105 -32.79 4.53 8.89
C GLY A 105 -33.94 4.32 9.87
N LEU A 106 -33.68 4.00 11.15
CA LEU A 106 -34.73 3.97 12.18
C LEU A 106 -34.92 5.35 12.80
N GLU A 107 -36.13 5.88 12.74
CA GLU A 107 -36.46 7.14 13.44
C GLU A 107 -36.48 6.91 14.95
N ASN A 108 -35.92 7.86 15.71
CA ASN A 108 -35.87 7.86 17.16
C ASN A 108 -37.24 7.65 17.80
N SER A 109 -38.32 8.16 17.18
CA SER A 109 -39.69 8.04 17.61
C SER A 109 -40.23 6.64 17.63
N GLN A 110 -39.86 5.81 16.65
CA GLN A 110 -40.31 4.42 16.54
C GLN A 110 -39.65 3.51 17.59
N VAL A 111 -38.36 3.73 17.85
CA VAL A 111 -37.65 2.99 18.88
C VAL A 111 -38.13 3.38 20.28
N GLN A 112 -38.35 4.66 20.55
CA GLN A 112 -38.88 5.11 21.83
C GLN A 112 -40.31 4.58 22.07
N SER A 113 -41.19 4.62 21.08
CA SER A 113 -42.56 4.10 21.24
C SER A 113 -42.55 2.59 21.51
N TRP A 114 -41.68 1.85 20.86
CA TRP A 114 -41.52 0.41 21.11
C TRP A 114 -40.95 0.12 22.51
N LEU A 115 -39.88 0.79 22.89
CA LEU A 115 -39.29 0.68 24.24
C LEU A 115 -40.31 1.02 25.35
N THR A 116 -41.12 2.04 25.13
CA THR A 116 -42.19 2.46 26.08
C THR A 116 -43.31 1.44 26.15
N SER A 117 -43.68 0.80 25.04
CA SER A 117 -44.70 -0.27 25.01
C SER A 117 -44.30 -1.54 25.76
N LYS A 118 -42.98 -1.86 25.78
CA LYS A 118 -42.45 -3.04 26.49
C LYS A 118 -42.22 -2.80 27.99
N GLN A 119 -42.12 -1.57 28.43
CA GLN A 119 -41.95 -1.19 29.84
C GLN A 119 -43.11 -1.68 30.72
N SER A 120 -44.26 -1.97 30.11
CA SER A 120 -45.46 -2.37 30.83
C SER A 120 -45.61 -3.88 31.08
N SER A 121 -44.90 -4.80 30.40
CA SER A 121 -45.18 -6.21 30.49
C SER A 121 -44.19 -7.11 31.21
N ASP A 122 -42.84 -6.83 31.15
CA ASP A 122 -41.85 -7.74 31.72
C ASP A 122 -40.57 -7.05 32.29
N ALA A 123 -40.57 -5.76 32.41
CA ALA A 123 -39.37 -4.92 32.49
C ALA A 123 -38.91 -4.60 33.92
N LYS A 124 -38.98 -5.54 34.86
CA LYS A 124 -38.25 -5.35 36.13
C LYS A 124 -36.72 -5.37 36.02
N ALA A 125 -36.18 -5.67 34.82
CA ALA A 125 -34.75 -5.88 34.58
C ALA A 125 -34.04 -4.83 33.71
N LEU A 126 -34.77 -3.96 32.99
CA LEU A 126 -34.19 -3.00 32.06
C LEU A 126 -34.56 -1.56 32.43
N ASP A 127 -33.58 -0.77 32.86
CA ASP A 127 -33.76 0.67 33.13
C ASP A 127 -33.54 1.47 31.83
N PHE A 128 -34.66 1.71 31.10
CA PHE A 128 -34.65 2.43 29.84
C PHE A 128 -34.28 3.92 29.98
N SER A 129 -34.28 4.48 31.21
CA SER A 129 -33.84 5.86 31.45
C SER A 129 -32.35 6.07 31.22
N LYS A 130 -31.57 4.99 31.13
CA LYS A 130 -30.12 5.00 30.88
C LYS A 130 -29.75 4.85 29.42
N ILE A 131 -30.70 4.77 28.50
CA ILE A 131 -30.44 4.71 27.05
C ILE A 131 -30.11 6.12 26.56
N LYS A 132 -28.85 6.33 26.17
CA LYS A 132 -28.38 7.59 25.58
C LYS A 132 -28.29 7.48 24.06
N THR A 133 -28.51 8.57 23.37
CA THR A 133 -28.27 8.66 21.91
C THR A 133 -26.76 8.85 21.59
N PRO A 134 -26.11 8.06 20.71
CA PRO A 134 -26.69 6.89 20.03
C PRO A 134 -27.06 5.80 21.04
N TYR A 135 -28.15 5.08 20.82
CA TYR A 135 -28.73 4.17 21.79
C TYR A 135 -27.72 3.13 22.29
N THR A 136 -27.22 3.32 23.49
CA THR A 136 -26.33 2.39 24.18
C THR A 136 -27.09 1.86 25.38
N VAL A 137 -27.35 0.57 25.42
CA VAL A 137 -27.89 -0.07 26.62
C VAL A 137 -26.75 -0.19 27.62
N ALA A 138 -26.78 0.65 28.66
CA ALA A 138 -25.70 0.72 29.63
C ALA A 138 -25.83 -0.29 30.78
N ASP A 139 -26.90 -1.11 30.80
CA ASP A 139 -27.15 -2.10 31.84
C ASP A 139 -26.54 -3.45 31.56
N ARG A 140 -26.27 -4.18 32.65
CA ARG A 140 -25.69 -5.52 32.64
C ARG A 140 -26.74 -6.53 32.18
N LEU A 141 -26.85 -6.76 30.87
CA LEU A 141 -27.66 -7.83 30.29
C LEU A 141 -26.86 -9.13 30.23
N THR A 142 -27.51 -10.24 30.53
CA THR A 142 -26.94 -11.54 30.16
C THR A 142 -26.96 -11.70 28.64
N LEU A 143 -26.11 -12.58 28.10
CA LEU A 143 -26.08 -12.84 26.65
C LEU A 143 -27.47 -13.25 26.12
N GLU A 144 -28.21 -14.07 26.88
CA GLU A 144 -29.55 -14.51 26.52
C GLU A 144 -30.59 -13.36 26.51
N GLN A 145 -30.50 -12.45 27.47
CA GLN A 145 -31.35 -11.25 27.50
C GLN A 145 -31.07 -10.32 26.33
N ALA A 146 -29.80 -10.16 25.98
CA ALA A 146 -29.39 -9.36 24.81
C ALA A 146 -29.86 -10.00 23.49
N ASP A 147 -29.80 -11.32 23.39
CA ASP A 147 -30.29 -12.05 22.19
C ASP A 147 -31.80 -11.97 22.03
N ARG A 148 -32.55 -12.10 23.12
CA ARG A 148 -34.00 -11.88 23.11
C ARG A 148 -34.35 -10.45 22.70
N LEU A 149 -33.69 -9.45 23.30
CA LEU A 149 -33.92 -8.06 22.96
C LEU A 149 -33.64 -7.74 21.50
N LEU A 150 -32.51 -8.25 20.98
CA LEU A 150 -32.15 -8.10 19.57
C LEU A 150 -33.13 -8.78 18.62
N GLY A 151 -33.55 -10.02 18.94
CA GLY A 151 -34.55 -10.76 18.17
C GLY A 151 -35.91 -10.08 18.14
N GLU A 152 -36.36 -9.50 19.26
CA GLU A 152 -37.60 -8.76 19.35
C GLU A 152 -37.54 -7.41 18.59
N LEU A 153 -36.39 -6.73 18.63
CA LEU A 153 -36.15 -5.50 17.89
C LEU A 153 -36.11 -5.75 16.37
N GLU A 154 -35.52 -6.85 15.94
CA GLU A 154 -35.51 -7.27 14.52
C GLU A 154 -36.92 -7.62 14.01
N THR A 155 -37.78 -8.24 14.87
CA THR A 155 -39.14 -8.65 14.51
C THR A 155 -40.13 -7.47 14.43
N ASN A 156 -39.89 -6.39 15.21
CA ASN A 156 -40.80 -5.24 15.31
C ASN A 156 -40.44 -4.05 14.40
N GLY A 157 -39.74 -4.27 13.29
CA GLY A 157 -39.53 -3.27 12.24
C GLY A 157 -38.14 -2.71 12.15
N GLY A 158 -37.19 -3.28 12.90
CA GLY A 158 -35.81 -2.84 12.89
C GLY A 158 -34.90 -3.77 12.13
N THR A 159 -34.63 -3.54 10.87
CA THR A 159 -33.51 -4.16 10.21
C THR A 159 -32.23 -3.47 10.65
N GLY A 160 -31.48 -4.05 11.59
CA GLY A 160 -30.10 -3.67 11.74
C GLY A 160 -29.59 -3.23 13.09
N PHE A 161 -29.77 -4.04 14.12
CA PHE A 161 -29.09 -3.83 15.40
C PHE A 161 -27.65 -4.38 15.35
N ARG A 162 -26.72 -3.68 16.00
CA ARG A 162 -25.30 -4.05 16.10
C ARG A 162 -24.96 -4.31 17.56
N ARG A 163 -24.33 -5.42 17.86
CA ARG A 163 -23.72 -5.67 19.19
C ARG A 163 -22.40 -4.92 19.36
N ILE A 164 -21.76 -4.55 18.27
CA ILE A 164 -20.46 -3.90 18.24
C ILE A 164 -20.66 -2.45 17.77
N SER A 165 -20.25 -1.49 18.58
CA SER A 165 -20.41 -0.06 18.29
C SER A 165 -19.49 0.41 17.17
N LYS A 166 -19.87 1.51 16.47
CA LYS A 166 -19.01 2.16 15.46
C LYS A 166 -17.67 2.59 16.06
N SER A 167 -17.64 3.03 17.34
CA SER A 167 -16.40 3.38 18.04
C SER A 167 -15.49 2.19 18.19
N GLN A 168 -16.01 1.03 18.64
CA GLN A 168 -15.23 -0.20 18.78
C GLN A 168 -14.67 -0.71 17.43
N ILE A 169 -15.46 -0.59 16.35
CA ILE A 169 -14.99 -0.87 14.99
C ILE A 169 -13.84 0.08 14.62
N GLY A 170 -13.99 1.38 14.94
CA GLY A 170 -12.95 2.38 14.73
C GLY A 170 -11.66 2.04 15.47
N ASP A 171 -11.75 1.59 16.72
CA ASP A 171 -10.59 1.17 17.53
C ASP A 171 -9.87 -0.04 16.94
N ILE A 172 -10.63 -1.06 16.49
CA ILE A 172 -10.07 -2.25 15.82
C ILE A 172 -9.32 -1.87 14.54
N LEU A 173 -9.89 -0.98 13.72
CA LEU A 173 -9.25 -0.51 12.49
C LEU A 173 -8.06 0.41 12.79
N GLY A 174 -8.20 1.30 13.76
CA GLY A 174 -7.18 2.25 14.18
C GLY A 174 -5.93 1.60 14.74
N ALA A 175 -6.08 0.51 15.51
CA ALA A 175 -4.96 -0.24 16.08
C ALA A 175 -3.97 -0.74 15.00
N PHE A 176 -4.47 -1.16 13.85
CA PHE A 176 -3.65 -1.54 12.70
C PHE A 176 -2.84 -0.35 12.16
N PHE A 177 -3.52 0.75 11.84
CA PHE A 177 -2.84 1.91 11.21
C PHE A 177 -1.80 2.53 12.12
N PHE A 178 -2.09 2.59 13.43
CA PHE A 178 -1.15 3.11 14.41
C PHE A 178 0.14 2.29 14.47
N SER A 179 0.03 0.97 14.63
CA SER A 179 1.21 0.09 14.68
C SER A 179 1.95 0.06 13.34
N TYR A 180 1.22 0.00 12.23
CA TYR A 180 1.79 0.03 10.90
C TYR A 180 2.65 1.28 10.66
N ALA A 181 2.18 2.47 11.05
CA ALA A 181 2.94 3.70 10.93
C ALA A 181 4.18 3.72 11.83
N LEU A 182 4.03 3.33 13.09
CA LEU A 182 5.09 3.39 14.10
C LEU A 182 6.27 2.46 13.77
N PHE A 183 5.99 1.27 13.26
CA PHE A 183 7.02 0.23 13.09
C PHE A 183 7.67 0.19 11.71
N GLN A 184 7.34 1.08 10.77
CA GLN A 184 7.92 1.04 9.42
C GLN A 184 9.43 1.27 9.39
N VAL A 185 9.93 2.22 10.17
CA VAL A 185 11.37 2.51 10.25
C VAL A 185 12.13 1.35 10.92
N PRO A 186 11.73 0.86 12.11
CA PRO A 186 12.34 -0.32 12.71
C PRO A 186 12.31 -1.55 11.80
N ALA A 187 11.17 -1.84 11.18
CA ALA A 187 11.02 -3.02 10.31
C ALA A 187 11.91 -2.93 9.07
N GLY A 188 12.01 -1.75 8.45
CA GLY A 188 12.95 -1.50 7.35
C GLY A 188 14.40 -1.69 7.78
N TRP A 189 14.77 -1.18 8.95
CA TRP A 189 16.11 -1.33 9.50
C TRP A 189 16.48 -2.80 9.79
N PHE A 190 15.55 -3.58 10.39
CA PHE A 190 15.76 -5.01 10.58
C PHE A 190 15.97 -5.74 9.24
N SER A 191 15.22 -5.36 8.21
CA SER A 191 15.39 -5.89 6.85
C SER A 191 16.76 -5.62 6.25
N ASP A 192 17.25 -4.38 6.38
CA ASP A 192 18.55 -3.99 5.86
C ASP A 192 19.69 -4.75 6.55
N ARG A 193 19.52 -5.08 7.84
CA ARG A 193 20.53 -5.73 8.66
C ARG A 193 20.50 -7.26 8.57
N LEU A 194 19.33 -7.88 8.73
CA LEU A 194 19.17 -9.33 8.83
C LEU A 194 19.02 -10.02 7.48
N GLY A 195 18.86 -9.22 6.42
CA GLY A 195 18.63 -9.67 5.05
C GLY A 195 17.16 -9.61 4.64
N ALA A 196 16.93 -9.06 3.46
CA ALA A 196 15.58 -8.78 2.96
C ALA A 196 14.77 -10.06 2.72
N ARG A 197 15.40 -11.13 2.22
CA ARG A 197 14.76 -12.44 2.03
C ARG A 197 14.18 -12.98 3.33
N ARG A 198 15.01 -13.08 4.38
CA ARG A 198 14.60 -13.65 5.67
C ARG A 198 13.53 -12.80 6.32
N MET A 199 13.73 -11.48 6.34
CA MET A 199 12.81 -10.58 7.02
C MET A 199 11.46 -10.49 6.31
N LEU A 200 11.43 -10.40 4.98
CA LEU A 200 10.15 -10.35 4.27
C LEU A 200 9.39 -11.68 4.39
N THR A 201 10.08 -12.81 4.29
CA THR A 201 9.44 -14.11 4.55
C THR A 201 8.85 -14.17 5.96
N LEU A 202 9.60 -13.71 6.98
CA LEU A 202 9.13 -13.67 8.38
C LEU A 202 7.91 -12.74 8.53
N TYR A 203 7.94 -11.56 7.93
CA TYR A 203 6.80 -10.64 7.94
C TYR A 203 5.57 -11.26 7.30
N ILE A 204 5.71 -11.87 6.10
CA ILE A 204 4.61 -12.57 5.42
C ILE A 204 4.05 -13.68 6.33
N PHE A 205 4.91 -14.50 6.90
CA PHE A 205 4.50 -15.60 7.77
C PHE A 205 3.77 -15.11 9.01
N ILE A 206 4.31 -14.10 9.71
CA ILE A 206 3.70 -13.56 10.95
C ILE A 206 2.33 -12.95 10.64
N TRP A 207 2.21 -12.07 9.61
CA TRP A 207 0.89 -11.50 9.34
C TRP A 207 -0.12 -12.54 8.87
N SER A 208 0.34 -13.62 8.22
CA SER A 208 -0.55 -14.71 7.78
C SER A 208 -1.06 -15.52 8.97
N ILE A 209 -0.19 -15.84 9.93
CA ILE A 209 -0.59 -16.48 11.20
C ILE A 209 -1.55 -15.56 11.96
N LEU A 210 -1.26 -14.27 12.07
CA LEU A 210 -2.14 -13.31 12.77
C LEU A 210 -3.49 -13.15 12.05
N THR A 211 -3.54 -13.24 10.72
CA THR A 211 -4.79 -13.28 9.96
C THR A 211 -5.61 -14.52 10.33
N LEU A 212 -4.97 -15.67 10.34
CA LEU A 212 -5.60 -16.94 10.74
C LEU A 212 -6.08 -16.87 12.21
N MET A 213 -5.21 -16.44 13.12
CA MET A 213 -5.55 -16.30 14.55
C MET A 213 -6.68 -15.29 14.79
N THR A 214 -6.76 -14.22 14.03
CA THR A 214 -7.85 -13.23 14.11
C THR A 214 -9.21 -13.92 13.93
N GLY A 215 -9.30 -14.95 13.10
CA GLY A 215 -10.51 -15.78 12.94
C GLY A 215 -10.88 -16.60 14.19
N TRP A 216 -9.99 -16.82 15.13
CA TRP A 216 -10.22 -17.61 16.35
C TRP A 216 -10.37 -16.76 17.62
N VAL A 217 -10.18 -15.46 17.48
CA VAL A 217 -10.32 -14.55 18.63
C VAL A 217 -11.79 -14.46 19.06
N ALA A 218 -12.03 -14.59 20.37
CA ALA A 218 -13.33 -14.54 20.99
C ALA A 218 -13.54 -13.30 21.87
N SER A 219 -12.83 -12.19 21.60
CA SER A 219 -13.03 -10.93 22.32
C SER A 219 -12.63 -9.72 21.47
N LEU A 220 -13.31 -8.60 21.69
CA LEU A 220 -12.96 -7.32 21.00
C LEU A 220 -11.56 -6.86 21.33
N TYR A 221 -11.13 -6.98 22.60
CA TYR A 221 -9.76 -6.64 22.99
C TYR A 221 -8.72 -7.52 22.29
N GLY A 222 -8.99 -8.83 22.20
CA GLY A 222 -8.14 -9.75 21.47
C GLY A 222 -8.05 -9.38 19.97
N LEU A 223 -9.15 -8.93 19.36
CA LEU A 223 -9.15 -8.41 17.99
C LEU A 223 -8.27 -7.16 17.85
N MET A 224 -8.35 -6.22 18.78
CA MET A 224 -7.50 -5.01 18.79
C MET A 224 -6.02 -5.38 18.88
N VAL A 225 -5.66 -6.30 19.79
CA VAL A 225 -4.28 -6.80 19.94
C VAL A 225 -3.82 -7.50 18.66
N ALA A 226 -4.65 -8.39 18.10
CA ALA A 226 -4.34 -9.08 16.85
C ALA A 226 -4.12 -8.09 15.70
N ARG A 227 -4.95 -7.04 15.59
CA ARG A 227 -4.82 -5.97 14.58
C ARG A 227 -3.58 -5.12 14.77
N PHE A 228 -3.22 -4.82 16.03
CA PHE A 228 -1.97 -4.11 16.34
C PHE A 228 -0.75 -4.92 15.90
N LEU A 229 -0.69 -6.21 16.30
CA LEU A 229 0.41 -7.11 15.89
C LEU A 229 0.45 -7.34 14.38
N PHE A 230 -0.71 -7.42 13.73
CA PHE A 230 -0.83 -7.53 12.28
C PHE A 230 -0.26 -6.29 11.57
N GLY A 231 -0.55 -5.08 12.07
CA GLY A 231 0.01 -3.84 11.55
C GLY A 231 1.54 -3.79 11.70
N PHE A 232 2.06 -4.21 12.86
CA PHE A 232 3.50 -4.39 13.07
C PHE A 232 4.13 -5.32 12.03
N ALA A 233 3.55 -6.51 11.82
CA ALA A 233 4.09 -7.49 10.87
C ALA A 233 4.05 -6.99 9.41
N GLN A 234 3.00 -6.26 9.02
CA GLN A 234 2.89 -5.70 7.68
C GLN A 234 3.78 -4.48 7.42
N SER A 235 4.21 -3.77 8.47
CA SER A 235 4.96 -2.52 8.34
C SER A 235 6.28 -2.66 7.57
N GLY A 236 6.92 -3.84 7.63
CA GLY A 236 8.17 -4.13 6.94
C GLY A 236 8.02 -4.56 5.47
N ALA A 237 6.82 -4.80 4.96
CA ALA A 237 6.62 -5.41 3.65
C ALA A 237 7.17 -4.57 2.50
N TYR A 238 6.73 -3.33 2.36
CA TYR A 238 7.20 -2.44 1.29
C TYR A 238 8.64 -1.94 1.51
N PRO A 239 9.06 -1.56 2.72
CA PRO A 239 10.46 -1.25 2.99
C PRO A 239 11.41 -2.36 2.53
N THR A 240 11.10 -3.61 2.87
CA THR A 240 11.92 -4.77 2.50
C THR A 240 11.86 -5.07 1.00
N SER A 241 10.69 -4.96 0.37
CA SER A 241 10.55 -5.13 -1.08
C SER A 241 11.36 -4.11 -1.86
N SER A 242 11.42 -2.87 -1.38
CA SER A 242 12.23 -1.81 -1.97
C SER A 242 13.73 -2.15 -1.92
N ALA A 243 14.20 -2.72 -0.81
CA ALA A 243 15.59 -3.20 -0.68
C ALA A 243 15.91 -4.35 -1.66
N ILE A 244 14.95 -5.25 -1.94
CA ILE A 244 15.11 -6.31 -2.94
C ILE A 244 15.17 -5.73 -4.35
N VAL A 245 14.26 -4.81 -4.70
CA VAL A 245 14.28 -4.15 -6.03
C VAL A 245 15.63 -3.48 -6.27
N ARG A 246 16.16 -2.77 -5.28
CA ARG A 246 17.48 -2.12 -5.39
C ARG A 246 18.60 -3.10 -5.73
N ARG A 247 18.57 -4.32 -5.17
CA ARG A 247 19.62 -5.34 -5.36
C ARG A 247 19.45 -6.15 -6.65
N TRP A 248 18.24 -6.30 -7.16
CA TRP A 248 17.93 -7.15 -8.31
C TRP A 248 17.70 -6.39 -9.61
N PHE A 249 17.57 -5.06 -9.54
CA PHE A 249 17.27 -4.26 -10.72
C PHE A 249 18.28 -3.12 -10.90
N PRO A 250 18.81 -2.94 -12.14
CA PRO A 250 19.62 -1.78 -12.44
C PRO A 250 18.81 -0.49 -12.31
N VAL A 251 19.49 0.64 -12.09
CA VAL A 251 18.86 1.97 -11.88
C VAL A 251 17.83 2.31 -12.97
N SER A 252 18.11 1.89 -14.21
CA SER A 252 17.25 2.13 -15.39
C SER A 252 15.94 1.32 -15.44
N SER A 253 15.70 0.41 -14.49
CA SER A 253 14.50 -0.44 -14.47
C SER A 253 13.84 -0.55 -13.10
N ARG A 254 14.32 0.19 -12.10
CA ARG A 254 13.76 0.24 -10.74
C ARG A 254 12.34 0.81 -10.72
N GLY A 255 12.04 1.77 -11.59
CA GLY A 255 10.70 2.34 -11.72
C GLY A 255 9.68 1.30 -12.13
N ARG A 256 9.97 0.53 -13.19
CA ARG A 256 9.07 -0.56 -13.65
C ARG A 256 8.86 -1.64 -12.61
N ALA A 257 9.92 -2.09 -11.95
CA ALA A 257 9.84 -3.10 -10.91
C ALA A 257 8.98 -2.61 -9.72
N SER A 258 9.22 -1.38 -9.26
CA SER A 258 8.44 -0.75 -8.18
C SER A 258 6.98 -0.55 -8.56
N GLY A 259 6.70 -0.09 -9.78
CA GLY A 259 5.34 0.09 -10.29
C GLY A 259 4.55 -1.22 -10.38
N LEU A 260 5.18 -2.31 -10.81
CA LEU A 260 4.55 -3.64 -10.85
C LEU A 260 4.19 -4.14 -9.43
N ILE A 261 5.10 -3.99 -8.47
CA ILE A 261 4.83 -4.40 -7.07
C ILE A 261 3.69 -3.56 -6.48
N ALA A 262 3.72 -2.24 -6.69
CA ALA A 262 2.67 -1.35 -6.22
C ALA A 262 1.31 -1.62 -6.89
N PHE A 263 1.30 -1.94 -8.19
CA PHE A 263 0.11 -2.41 -8.91
C PHE A 263 -0.48 -3.67 -8.26
N GLY A 264 0.36 -4.65 -7.89
CA GLY A 264 -0.09 -5.86 -7.18
C GLY A 264 -0.84 -5.52 -5.89
N GLY A 265 -0.34 -4.56 -5.12
CA GLY A 265 -1.01 -4.06 -3.92
C GLY A 265 -2.36 -3.38 -4.22
N ARG A 266 -2.41 -2.49 -5.22
CA ARG A 266 -3.66 -1.84 -5.64
C ARG A 266 -4.69 -2.86 -6.11
N PHE A 267 -4.26 -3.84 -6.91
CA PHE A 267 -5.14 -4.91 -7.40
C PHE A 267 -5.67 -5.78 -6.25
N GLY A 268 -4.82 -6.16 -5.28
CA GLY A 268 -5.26 -6.87 -4.08
C GLY A 268 -6.25 -6.07 -3.24
N GLY A 269 -6.01 -4.75 -3.09
CA GLY A 269 -6.91 -3.84 -2.39
C GLY A 269 -8.27 -3.69 -3.07
N ALA A 270 -8.29 -3.61 -4.39
CA ALA A 270 -9.53 -3.48 -5.19
C ALA A 270 -10.36 -4.77 -5.21
N THR A 271 -9.70 -5.94 -5.21
CA THR A 271 -10.40 -7.24 -5.21
C THR A 271 -10.86 -7.68 -3.83
N ALA A 272 -10.26 -7.17 -2.75
CA ALA A 272 -10.55 -7.59 -1.38
C ALA A 272 -12.04 -7.49 -1.01
N PRO A 273 -12.75 -6.37 -1.26
CA PRO A 273 -14.16 -6.25 -0.92
C PRO A 273 -15.01 -7.33 -1.60
N PHE A 274 -14.87 -7.46 -2.92
CA PHE A 274 -15.63 -8.42 -3.71
C PHE A 274 -15.36 -9.86 -3.26
N LEU A 275 -14.09 -10.25 -3.18
CA LEU A 275 -13.71 -11.62 -2.85
C LEU A 275 -14.10 -11.98 -1.41
N THR A 276 -13.94 -11.04 -0.47
CA THR A 276 -14.30 -11.25 0.94
C THR A 276 -15.81 -11.43 1.09
N THR A 277 -16.62 -10.56 0.46
CA THR A 277 -18.08 -10.66 0.51
C THR A 277 -18.56 -11.97 -0.12
N LEU A 278 -18.00 -12.33 -1.28
CA LEU A 278 -18.34 -13.60 -1.95
C LEU A 278 -18.06 -14.82 -1.05
N LEU A 279 -16.89 -14.85 -0.41
CA LEU A 279 -16.52 -15.93 0.48
C LEU A 279 -17.37 -15.96 1.76
N ILE A 280 -17.73 -14.80 2.33
CA ILE A 280 -18.64 -14.74 3.48
C ILE A 280 -20.02 -15.33 3.11
N LEU A 281 -20.54 -14.97 1.93
CA LEU A 281 -21.84 -15.49 1.45
C LEU A 281 -21.81 -17.01 1.22
N GLN A 282 -20.70 -17.52 0.68
CA GLN A 282 -20.57 -18.97 0.41
C GLN A 282 -20.30 -19.80 1.67
N LEU A 283 -19.51 -19.29 2.59
CA LEU A 283 -19.04 -20.02 3.78
C LEU A 283 -19.91 -19.76 5.02
N GLY A 284 -20.76 -18.73 5.00
CA GLY A 284 -21.59 -18.31 6.12
C GLY A 284 -20.82 -17.75 7.33
N SER A 285 -19.48 -17.63 7.24
CA SER A 285 -18.64 -17.27 8.37
C SER A 285 -17.46 -16.39 7.95
N TRP A 286 -17.34 -15.22 8.59
CA TRP A 286 -16.19 -14.35 8.43
C TRP A 286 -14.87 -14.96 8.92
N ARG A 287 -14.95 -15.87 9.91
CA ARG A 287 -13.80 -16.57 10.49
C ARG A 287 -13.15 -17.52 9.49
N SER A 288 -13.96 -18.23 8.71
CA SER A 288 -13.49 -19.13 7.65
C SER A 288 -12.76 -18.39 6.54
N VAL A 289 -13.19 -17.18 6.20
CA VAL A 289 -12.53 -16.32 5.21
C VAL A 289 -11.13 -15.96 5.66
N LEU A 290 -10.96 -15.56 6.93
CA LEU A 290 -9.63 -15.24 7.49
C LEU A 290 -8.73 -16.46 7.55
N SER A 291 -9.30 -17.64 7.79
CA SER A 291 -8.54 -18.91 7.78
C SER A 291 -7.99 -19.21 6.39
N ILE A 292 -8.80 -19.06 5.34
CA ILE A 292 -8.37 -19.25 3.95
C ILE A 292 -7.26 -18.24 3.59
N TYR A 293 -7.43 -16.96 3.90
CA TYR A 293 -6.46 -15.93 3.59
C TYR A 293 -5.14 -16.11 4.36
N GLY A 294 -5.22 -16.55 5.62
CA GLY A 294 -4.04 -16.87 6.41
C GLY A 294 -3.24 -18.03 5.82
N LEU A 295 -3.91 -19.12 5.42
CA LEU A 295 -3.26 -20.27 4.76
C LEU A 295 -2.66 -19.90 3.41
N LEU A 296 -3.35 -19.10 2.59
CA LEU A 296 -2.81 -18.56 1.34
C LEU A 296 -1.56 -17.73 1.59
N GLY A 297 -1.57 -16.88 2.61
CA GLY A 297 -0.41 -16.09 2.98
C GLY A 297 0.78 -16.93 3.45
N ILE A 298 0.56 -18.02 4.19
CA ILE A 298 1.61 -18.97 4.56
C ILE A 298 2.21 -19.63 3.31
N ALA A 299 1.37 -20.03 2.35
CA ALA A 299 1.87 -20.57 1.07
C ALA A 299 2.74 -19.55 0.31
N ILE A 300 2.33 -18.27 0.30
CA ILE A 300 3.13 -17.19 -0.28
C ILE A 300 4.47 -17.03 0.47
N ALA A 301 4.48 -17.11 1.81
CA ALA A 301 5.71 -17.02 2.61
C ALA A 301 6.70 -18.14 2.25
N VAL A 302 6.21 -19.36 2.13
CA VAL A 302 7.02 -20.53 1.73
C VAL A 302 7.57 -20.34 0.31
N ALA A 303 6.72 -19.98 -0.65
CA ALA A 303 7.15 -19.73 -2.03
C ALA A 303 8.18 -18.59 -2.09
N TYR A 304 7.97 -17.52 -1.33
CA TYR A 304 8.88 -16.39 -1.26
C TYR A 304 10.26 -16.81 -0.76
N TYR A 305 10.32 -17.61 0.32
CA TYR A 305 11.57 -18.12 0.88
C TYR A 305 12.36 -18.97 -0.12
N TRP A 306 11.70 -19.78 -0.92
CA TRP A 306 12.35 -20.66 -1.90
C TRP A 306 12.81 -19.90 -3.16
N ILE A 307 12.01 -18.96 -3.64
CA ILE A 307 12.28 -18.24 -4.90
C ILE A 307 13.28 -17.10 -4.71
N VAL A 308 13.20 -16.34 -3.62
CA VAL A 308 14.00 -15.12 -3.45
C VAL A 308 15.34 -15.42 -2.80
N ARG A 309 16.38 -14.71 -3.24
CA ARG A 309 17.70 -14.62 -2.59
C ARG A 309 18.03 -13.14 -2.38
N ASP A 310 18.88 -12.85 -1.39
CA ASP A 310 19.26 -11.46 -1.10
C ASP A 310 20.10 -10.87 -2.22
N ARG A 311 20.91 -11.68 -2.91
CA ARG A 311 21.83 -11.24 -3.97
C ARG A 311 21.67 -12.08 -5.23
N PRO A 312 21.90 -11.48 -6.42
CA PRO A 312 21.97 -12.24 -7.67
C PRO A 312 23.05 -13.32 -7.67
N SER A 313 24.19 -13.10 -6.98
CA SER A 313 25.29 -14.06 -6.86
C SER A 313 24.94 -15.29 -6.03
N GLU A 314 23.97 -15.19 -5.11
CA GLU A 314 23.51 -16.29 -4.26
C GLU A 314 22.43 -17.17 -4.92
N HIS A 315 21.89 -16.72 -6.07
CA HIS A 315 20.79 -17.44 -6.71
C HIS A 315 21.31 -18.48 -7.71
N PRO A 316 21.01 -19.78 -7.51
CA PRO A 316 21.60 -20.86 -8.33
C PRO A 316 21.25 -20.77 -9.82
N SER A 317 20.08 -20.23 -10.16
CA SER A 317 19.63 -20.08 -11.55
C SER A 317 20.01 -18.75 -12.19
N CYS A 318 20.76 -17.85 -11.52
CA CYS A 318 21.16 -16.56 -12.06
C CYS A 318 22.51 -16.70 -12.76
N ASN A 319 22.53 -16.60 -14.10
CA ASN A 319 23.75 -16.71 -14.88
C ASN A 319 24.59 -15.42 -14.88
N SER A 320 25.82 -15.51 -15.42
CA SER A 320 26.75 -14.38 -15.51
C SER A 320 26.16 -13.19 -16.31
N ALA A 321 25.48 -13.47 -17.42
CA ALA A 321 24.88 -12.45 -18.27
C ALA A 321 23.78 -11.65 -17.54
N GLU A 322 22.98 -12.29 -16.69
CA GLU A 322 21.99 -11.58 -15.87
C GLU A 322 22.65 -10.77 -14.75
N ARG A 323 23.70 -11.30 -14.13
CA ARG A 323 24.48 -10.56 -13.11
C ARG A 323 25.16 -9.33 -13.70
N GLU A 324 25.71 -9.44 -14.89
CA GLU A 324 26.32 -8.31 -15.60
C GLU A 324 25.27 -7.25 -15.95
N LEU A 325 24.07 -7.66 -16.40
CA LEU A 325 22.97 -6.76 -16.68
C LEU A 325 22.48 -6.01 -15.43
N ILE A 326 22.46 -6.67 -14.27
CA ILE A 326 22.07 -6.04 -13.00
C ILE A 326 23.16 -5.04 -12.56
N GLY A 327 24.41 -5.35 -12.84
CA GLY A 327 25.56 -4.54 -12.49
C GLY A 327 26.04 -4.74 -11.03
N PRO A 328 27.14 -4.08 -10.66
CA PRO A 328 27.69 -4.20 -9.31
C PRO A 328 26.76 -3.59 -8.26
N ILE A 329 26.58 -4.30 -7.16
CA ILE A 329 25.84 -3.79 -6.00
C ILE A 329 26.79 -2.91 -5.19
N ALA A 330 26.63 -1.60 -5.29
CA ALA A 330 27.43 -0.68 -4.52
C ALA A 330 27.14 -0.82 -3.01
N ASP A 331 28.21 -0.94 -2.23
CA ASP A 331 28.26 -1.02 -0.76
C ASP A 331 27.21 -1.98 -0.14
N ASP A 332 27.59 -3.26 -0.01
CA ASP A 332 26.74 -4.35 0.46
C ASP A 332 27.06 -4.78 1.91
N ARG A 333 27.79 -3.96 2.66
CA ARG A 333 28.07 -4.22 4.08
C ARG A 333 26.82 -4.08 4.91
N LYS A 334 26.60 -5.00 5.85
CA LYS A 334 25.46 -4.94 6.76
C LYS A 334 25.61 -3.75 7.72
N PRO A 335 24.55 -2.96 7.98
CA PRO A 335 24.61 -1.88 8.96
C PRO A 335 24.91 -2.43 10.38
N GLU A 336 25.78 -1.79 11.14
CA GLU A 336 26.06 -2.16 12.53
C GLU A 336 25.04 -1.60 13.51
N LEU A 337 24.86 -2.25 14.69
CA LEU A 337 23.91 -1.78 15.72
C LEU A 337 24.26 -0.38 16.25
N ARG A 338 25.55 -0.07 16.37
CA ARG A 338 26.04 1.25 16.81
C ARG A 338 25.68 2.40 15.86
N ASP A 339 25.22 2.08 14.66
CA ASP A 339 24.93 3.09 13.62
C ASP A 339 23.52 3.69 13.71
N ILE A 340 22.65 3.26 14.65
CA ILE A 340 21.25 3.77 14.72
C ILE A 340 21.22 5.29 14.97
N THR A 341 21.99 5.79 15.93
CA THR A 341 22.03 7.23 16.25
C THR A 341 22.63 8.04 15.12
N LYS A 342 23.72 7.53 14.52
CA LYS A 342 24.32 8.12 13.32
C LYS A 342 23.36 8.11 12.13
N MET A 343 22.59 7.03 11.97
CA MET A 343 21.61 6.89 10.91
C MET A 343 20.46 7.90 11.08
N ILE A 344 19.93 8.07 12.28
CA ILE A 344 18.92 9.09 12.58
C ILE A 344 19.46 10.48 12.29
N GLY A 345 20.70 10.78 12.71
CA GLY A 345 21.36 12.03 12.39
C GLY A 345 21.49 12.29 10.89
N LEU A 346 21.84 11.26 10.09
CA LEU A 346 21.89 11.34 8.63
C LEU A 346 20.51 11.61 8.02
N TYR A 347 19.45 11.00 8.54
CA TYR A 347 18.09 11.23 8.06
C TYR A 347 17.61 12.64 8.38
N CYS A 348 17.86 13.11 9.60
CA CYS A 348 17.52 14.46 10.01
C CYS A 348 18.33 15.53 9.26
N GLY A 349 19.57 15.25 8.87
CA GLY A 349 20.43 16.16 8.11
C GLY A 349 20.16 16.17 6.59
N SER A 350 19.38 15.24 6.04
CA SER A 350 19.18 15.14 4.60
C SER A 350 18.03 15.99 4.10
N ARG A 351 18.36 17.09 3.39
CA ARG A 351 17.37 17.93 2.71
C ARG A 351 16.47 17.13 1.74
N SER A 352 17.06 16.27 0.92
CA SER A 352 16.31 15.48 -0.06
C SER A 352 15.32 14.52 0.59
N LEU A 353 15.70 13.92 1.74
CA LEU A 353 14.80 13.02 2.47
C LEU A 353 13.65 13.78 3.12
N TRP A 354 13.90 14.97 3.70
CA TRP A 354 12.85 15.82 4.25
C TRP A 354 11.88 16.33 3.19
N LEU A 355 12.38 16.74 2.01
CA LEU A 355 11.53 17.16 0.89
C LEU A 355 10.66 16.01 0.37
N ASN A 356 11.23 14.78 0.30
CA ASN A 356 10.44 13.60 -0.03
C ASN A 356 9.40 13.29 1.04
N SER A 357 9.74 13.41 2.33
CA SER A 357 8.82 13.19 3.45
C SER A 357 7.68 14.21 3.46
N LEU A 358 7.99 15.49 3.21
CA LEU A 358 6.99 16.55 3.03
C LEU A 358 6.06 16.25 1.85
N GLY A 359 6.63 15.83 0.71
CA GLY A 359 5.85 15.41 -0.46
C GLY A 359 4.89 14.27 -0.13
N GLN A 360 5.39 13.22 0.55
CA GLN A 360 4.57 12.08 0.96
C GLN A 360 3.47 12.47 1.96
N PHE A 361 3.77 13.35 2.92
CA PHE A 361 2.79 13.88 3.85
C PHE A 361 1.67 14.62 3.11
N CYS A 362 2.04 15.56 2.24
CA CYS A 362 1.10 16.38 1.47
C CYS A 362 0.24 15.55 0.51
N VAL A 363 0.84 14.66 -0.28
CA VAL A 363 0.11 13.78 -1.21
C VAL A 363 -0.93 12.93 -0.49
N ASN A 364 -0.58 12.41 0.70
CA ASN A 364 -1.48 11.56 1.45
C ASN A 364 -2.65 12.31 2.09
N ILE A 365 -2.59 13.64 2.26
CA ILE A 365 -3.76 14.46 2.64
C ILE A 365 -4.85 14.31 1.57
N GLY A 366 -4.53 14.55 0.30
CA GLY A 366 -5.52 14.44 -0.77
C GLY A 366 -5.88 13.00 -1.12
N TRP A 367 -4.92 12.07 -1.03
CA TRP A 367 -5.21 10.64 -1.23
C TRP A 367 -6.24 10.13 -0.20
N ALA A 368 -6.09 10.50 1.07
CA ALA A 368 -7.04 10.12 2.11
C ALA A 368 -8.44 10.69 1.85
N PHE A 369 -8.54 11.87 1.23
CA PHE A 369 -9.84 12.40 0.77
C PHE A 369 -10.51 11.46 -0.24
N LEU A 370 -9.78 11.00 -1.27
CA LEU A 370 -10.34 10.10 -2.30
C LEU A 370 -10.87 8.78 -1.70
N VAL A 371 -10.15 8.22 -0.73
CA VAL A 371 -10.50 6.91 -0.16
C VAL A 371 -11.58 7.00 0.91
N THR A 372 -11.55 8.06 1.72
CA THR A 372 -12.38 8.14 2.92
C THR A 372 -13.58 9.06 2.74
N TRP A 373 -13.39 10.20 2.11
CA TRP A 373 -14.38 11.29 2.11
C TRP A 373 -15.13 11.44 0.79
N LEU A 374 -14.57 11.00 -0.34
CA LEU A 374 -15.22 11.11 -1.64
C LEU A 374 -16.60 10.39 -1.68
N PRO A 375 -16.79 9.19 -1.10
CA PRO A 375 -18.12 8.57 -1.05
C PRO A 375 -19.16 9.47 -0.34
N THR A 376 -18.80 10.00 0.84
CA THR A 376 -19.65 10.89 1.63
C THR A 376 -19.95 12.18 0.87
N TYR A 377 -18.94 12.79 0.25
CA TYR A 377 -19.09 13.99 -0.57
C TYR A 377 -20.09 13.79 -1.72
N LEU A 378 -19.96 12.68 -2.48
CA LEU A 378 -20.90 12.38 -3.58
C LEU A 378 -22.32 12.18 -3.09
N LYS A 379 -22.50 11.52 -1.93
CA LYS A 379 -23.82 11.30 -1.34
C LYS A 379 -24.45 12.60 -0.81
N GLU A 380 -23.72 13.39 -0.06
CA GLU A 380 -24.25 14.59 0.62
C GLU A 380 -24.45 15.75 -0.33
N THR A 381 -23.50 15.98 -1.26
CA THR A 381 -23.50 17.12 -2.17
C THR A 381 -24.30 16.86 -3.43
N HIS A 382 -24.01 15.74 -4.10
CA HIS A 382 -24.61 15.43 -5.40
C HIS A 382 -25.81 14.48 -5.31
N LYS A 383 -26.20 14.06 -4.07
CA LYS A 383 -27.33 13.15 -3.83
C LYS A 383 -27.25 11.84 -4.61
N VAL A 384 -26.02 11.37 -4.87
CA VAL A 384 -25.75 10.12 -5.59
C VAL A 384 -26.16 8.94 -4.70
N SER A 385 -26.81 7.93 -5.27
CA SER A 385 -27.18 6.69 -4.55
C SER A 385 -25.93 5.92 -4.11
N ASP A 386 -26.05 5.12 -3.04
CA ASP A 386 -24.91 4.37 -2.48
C ASP A 386 -24.28 3.40 -3.52
N SER A 387 -25.09 2.80 -4.38
CA SER A 387 -24.60 1.91 -5.45
C SER A 387 -23.83 2.66 -6.54
N GLN A 388 -24.33 3.80 -6.98
CA GLN A 388 -23.65 4.65 -7.97
C GLN A 388 -22.38 5.26 -7.39
N GLY A 389 -22.43 5.74 -6.15
CA GLY A 389 -21.27 6.29 -5.45
C GLY A 389 -20.15 5.27 -5.29
N SER A 390 -20.49 4.03 -4.95
CA SER A 390 -19.51 2.94 -4.87
C SER A 390 -18.86 2.64 -6.23
N LEU A 391 -19.64 2.64 -7.31
CA LEU A 391 -19.11 2.47 -8.68
C LEU A 391 -18.17 3.61 -9.04
N MET A 392 -18.57 4.86 -8.80
CA MET A 392 -17.78 6.07 -9.07
C MET A 392 -16.43 6.03 -8.34
N VAL A 393 -16.43 5.71 -7.04
CA VAL A 393 -15.19 5.58 -6.24
C VAL A 393 -14.32 4.43 -6.74
N THR A 394 -14.92 3.30 -7.10
CA THR A 394 -14.19 2.17 -7.69
C THR A 394 -13.49 2.56 -8.98
N LEU A 395 -14.15 3.32 -9.86
CA LEU A 395 -13.55 3.83 -11.10
C LEU A 395 -12.38 4.78 -10.80
N VAL A 396 -12.53 5.69 -9.84
CA VAL A 396 -11.44 6.58 -9.40
C VAL A 396 -10.23 5.78 -8.94
N LEU A 397 -10.42 4.77 -8.10
CA LEU A 397 -9.31 3.97 -7.58
C LEU A 397 -8.70 3.05 -8.65
N ALA A 398 -9.51 2.56 -9.60
CA ALA A 398 -9.05 1.74 -10.71
C ALA A 398 -8.10 2.49 -11.64
N THR A 399 -8.31 3.79 -11.88
CA THR A 399 -7.38 4.60 -12.67
C THR A 399 -6.00 4.68 -12.05
N GLY A 400 -5.90 4.67 -10.71
CA GLY A 400 -4.62 4.62 -10.02
C GLY A 400 -3.79 3.39 -10.37
N MET A 401 -4.42 2.22 -10.59
CA MET A 401 -3.69 1.01 -11.02
C MET A 401 -2.97 1.21 -12.36
N LEU A 402 -3.61 1.91 -13.31
CA LEU A 402 -2.97 2.29 -14.58
C LEU A 402 -1.81 3.25 -14.32
N GLY A 403 -1.98 4.19 -13.38
CA GLY A 403 -0.94 5.12 -12.95
C GLY A 403 0.34 4.40 -12.51
N GLN A 404 0.25 3.34 -11.71
CA GLN A 404 1.42 2.57 -11.28
C GLN A 404 2.21 1.98 -12.44
N LEU A 405 1.54 1.44 -13.45
CA LEU A 405 2.18 0.81 -14.62
C LEU A 405 2.80 1.85 -15.56
N LEU A 406 2.07 2.92 -15.85
CA LEU A 406 2.53 4.01 -16.71
C LEU A 406 3.67 4.78 -16.04
N GLY A 407 3.53 5.09 -14.76
CA GLY A 407 4.53 5.78 -13.96
C GLY A 407 5.85 5.03 -13.86
N GLY A 408 5.80 3.69 -13.71
CA GLY A 408 6.99 2.87 -13.72
C GLY A 408 7.80 2.97 -15.03
N ARG A 409 7.10 2.94 -16.18
CA ARG A 409 7.73 3.12 -17.50
C ARG A 409 8.24 4.54 -17.71
N ALA A 410 7.44 5.53 -17.35
CA ALA A 410 7.79 6.95 -17.45
C ALA A 410 9.01 7.30 -16.58
N THR A 411 9.10 6.75 -15.38
CA THR A 411 10.24 6.92 -14.48
C THR A 411 11.54 6.43 -15.13
N ASP A 412 11.54 5.21 -15.67
CA ASP A 412 12.73 4.63 -16.30
C ASP A 412 13.11 5.35 -17.59
N TRP A 413 12.13 5.73 -18.43
CA TRP A 413 12.34 6.52 -19.62
C TRP A 413 12.93 7.90 -19.29
N SER A 414 12.39 8.57 -18.26
CA SER A 414 12.84 9.89 -17.81
C SER A 414 14.30 9.85 -17.33
N VAL A 415 14.70 8.80 -16.61
CA VAL A 415 16.10 8.60 -16.19
C VAL A 415 17.01 8.42 -17.41
N GLY A 416 16.59 7.64 -18.40
CA GLY A 416 17.36 7.44 -19.63
C GLY A 416 17.55 8.72 -20.45
N LYS A 417 16.58 9.65 -20.43
CA LYS A 417 16.62 10.88 -21.22
C LYS A 417 17.25 12.07 -20.49
N PHE A 418 16.96 12.25 -19.20
CA PHE A 418 17.31 13.46 -18.43
C PHE A 418 18.34 13.20 -17.32
N GLY A 419 18.86 11.97 -17.23
CA GLY A 419 19.76 11.56 -16.16
C GLY A 419 19.06 11.29 -14.83
N LEU A 420 19.83 10.87 -13.82
CA LEU A 420 19.26 10.33 -12.58
C LEU A 420 18.48 11.37 -11.77
N ARG A 421 19.01 12.59 -11.60
CA ARG A 421 18.37 13.63 -10.80
C ARG A 421 17.02 14.04 -11.38
N LEU A 422 17.01 14.60 -12.59
CA LEU A 422 15.79 15.07 -13.23
C LEU A 422 14.85 13.90 -13.58
N GLY A 423 15.41 12.74 -13.96
CA GLY A 423 14.62 11.55 -14.29
C GLY A 423 13.78 11.02 -13.12
N ARG A 424 14.22 11.22 -11.86
CA ARG A 424 13.40 10.89 -10.68
C ARG A 424 12.44 12.00 -10.28
N VAL A 425 12.86 13.24 -10.42
CA VAL A 425 12.12 14.42 -9.93
C VAL A 425 10.98 14.81 -10.85
N LEU A 426 11.19 14.84 -12.17
CA LEU A 426 10.19 15.32 -13.12
C LEU A 426 8.87 14.54 -13.09
N PRO A 427 8.86 13.18 -13.10
CA PRO A 427 7.61 12.44 -13.01
C PRO A 427 6.83 12.76 -11.72
N ILE A 428 7.52 12.95 -10.59
CA ILE A 428 6.89 13.29 -9.32
C ILE A 428 6.29 14.69 -9.37
N SER A 429 7.08 15.68 -9.80
CA SER A 429 6.66 17.08 -9.82
C SER A 429 5.49 17.31 -10.79
N VAL A 430 5.61 16.84 -12.04
CA VAL A 430 4.58 17.02 -13.06
C VAL A 430 3.28 16.34 -12.66
N ALA A 431 3.35 15.09 -12.17
CA ALA A 431 2.16 14.37 -11.75
C ALA A 431 1.44 15.06 -10.58
N ASN A 432 2.18 15.53 -9.57
CA ASN A 432 1.59 16.24 -8.45
C ASN A 432 0.99 17.60 -8.88
N CYS A 433 1.63 18.33 -9.79
CA CYS A 433 1.05 19.57 -10.32
C CYS A 433 -0.25 19.30 -11.09
N ILE A 434 -0.30 18.26 -11.94
CA ILE A 434 -1.54 17.89 -12.66
C ILE A 434 -2.63 17.48 -11.66
N ALA A 435 -2.31 16.71 -10.62
CA ALA A 435 -3.26 16.34 -9.59
C ALA A 435 -3.77 17.57 -8.81
N GLY A 436 -2.90 18.53 -8.50
CA GLY A 436 -3.28 19.81 -7.89
C GLY A 436 -4.23 20.61 -8.77
N ILE A 437 -3.95 20.72 -10.06
CA ILE A 437 -4.84 21.36 -11.05
C ILE A 437 -6.19 20.65 -11.09
N ALA A 438 -6.22 19.32 -11.10
CA ALA A 438 -7.46 18.55 -11.11
C ALA A 438 -8.33 18.83 -9.86
N TYR A 439 -7.72 18.99 -8.67
CA TYR A 439 -8.45 19.42 -7.48
C TYR A 439 -8.98 20.86 -7.60
N VAL A 440 -8.22 21.77 -8.21
CA VAL A 440 -8.72 23.14 -8.49
C VAL A 440 -9.91 23.08 -9.45
N CYS A 441 -9.87 22.24 -10.47
CA CYS A 441 -11.00 22.06 -11.41
C CYS A 441 -12.27 21.59 -10.70
N CYS A 442 -12.19 20.80 -9.62
CA CYS A 442 -13.35 20.39 -8.81
C CYS A 442 -14.12 21.59 -8.24
N LEU A 443 -13.49 22.77 -8.08
CA LEU A 443 -14.16 23.99 -7.58
C LEU A 443 -15.16 24.60 -8.58
N PHE A 444 -15.02 24.28 -9.86
CA PHE A 444 -15.79 24.88 -10.95
C PHE A 444 -16.74 23.88 -11.62
N ILE A 445 -16.86 22.68 -11.08
CA ILE A 445 -17.63 21.59 -11.68
C ILE A 445 -18.79 21.22 -10.76
N ASP A 446 -20.02 21.41 -11.24
CA ASP A 446 -21.23 21.09 -10.48
C ASP A 446 -21.73 19.65 -10.69
N SER A 447 -21.25 18.94 -11.70
CA SER A 447 -21.69 17.58 -11.98
C SER A 447 -20.91 16.52 -11.22
N ALA A 448 -21.60 15.53 -10.64
CA ALA A 448 -20.97 14.42 -9.92
C ALA A 448 -19.95 13.68 -10.79
N TRP A 449 -20.26 13.39 -12.06
CA TRP A 449 -19.36 12.73 -12.98
C TRP A 449 -18.15 13.57 -13.36
N GLY A 450 -18.31 14.89 -13.44
CA GLY A 450 -17.17 15.80 -13.67
C GLY A 450 -16.19 15.79 -12.50
N VAL A 451 -16.68 15.85 -11.27
CA VAL A 451 -15.84 15.71 -10.06
C VAL A 451 -15.17 14.34 -10.02
N VAL A 452 -15.89 13.27 -10.33
CA VAL A 452 -15.34 11.91 -10.40
C VAL A 452 -14.22 11.81 -11.42
N LEU A 453 -14.35 12.45 -12.57
CA LEU A 453 -13.29 12.51 -13.61
C LEU A 453 -12.04 13.23 -13.08
N CYS A 454 -12.20 14.38 -12.42
CA CYS A 454 -11.08 15.09 -11.81
C CYS A 454 -10.41 14.25 -10.72
N CYS A 455 -11.20 13.61 -9.84
CA CYS A 455 -10.69 12.70 -8.83
C CYS A 455 -9.99 11.47 -9.42
N ALA A 456 -10.44 10.96 -10.57
CA ALA A 456 -9.79 9.89 -11.32
C ALA A 456 -8.41 10.34 -11.85
N ILE A 457 -8.30 11.59 -12.34
CA ILE A 457 -7.01 12.18 -12.73
C ILE A 457 -6.09 12.30 -11.52
N VAL A 458 -6.59 12.75 -10.36
CA VAL A 458 -5.79 12.81 -9.13
C VAL A 458 -5.28 11.42 -8.76
N SER A 459 -6.13 10.40 -8.76
CA SER A 459 -5.75 9.02 -8.45
C SER A 459 -4.69 8.49 -9.43
N LEU A 460 -4.91 8.70 -10.73
CA LEU A 460 -3.97 8.33 -11.79
C LEU A 460 -2.60 8.97 -11.57
N MET A 461 -2.56 10.28 -11.33
CA MET A 461 -1.32 11.05 -11.18
C MET A 461 -0.60 10.75 -9.86
N THR A 462 -1.33 10.56 -8.77
CA THR A 462 -0.75 10.12 -7.49
C THR A 462 -0.01 8.80 -7.64
N ASP A 463 -0.65 7.83 -8.25
CA ASP A 463 -0.09 6.50 -8.46
C ASP A 463 0.96 6.48 -9.59
N PHE A 464 0.91 7.40 -10.55
CA PHE A 464 1.94 7.61 -11.55
C PHE A 464 3.26 8.14 -10.94
N ALA A 465 3.19 9.01 -9.94
CA ALA A 465 4.38 9.51 -9.24
C ALA A 465 5.05 8.44 -8.35
N ASN A 466 4.28 7.50 -7.83
CA ASN A 466 4.70 6.55 -6.79
C ASN A 466 5.93 5.68 -7.16
N PRO A 467 6.04 5.07 -8.37
CA PRO A 467 7.25 4.33 -8.77
C PRO A 467 8.52 5.18 -8.77
N SER A 468 8.40 6.48 -9.10
CA SER A 468 9.53 7.41 -9.09
C SER A 468 9.98 7.72 -7.66
N ILE A 469 9.04 7.90 -6.75
CA ILE A 469 9.29 8.09 -5.31
C ILE A 469 10.00 6.86 -4.73
N TRP A 470 9.54 5.66 -5.05
CA TRP A 470 10.16 4.42 -4.60
C TRP A 470 11.58 4.27 -5.13
N ALA A 471 11.77 4.49 -6.45
CA ALA A 471 13.08 4.43 -7.08
C ALA A 471 14.03 5.50 -6.52
N PHE A 472 13.55 6.71 -6.23
CA PHE A 472 14.33 7.75 -5.55
C PHE A 472 14.85 7.26 -4.18
N MET A 473 13.99 6.67 -3.34
CA MET A 473 14.40 6.13 -2.05
C MET A 473 15.41 4.98 -2.18
N GLN A 474 15.28 4.15 -3.24
CA GLN A 474 16.24 3.09 -3.56
C GLN A 474 17.61 3.66 -3.98
N ASP A 475 17.61 4.78 -4.70
CA ASP A 475 18.84 5.41 -5.18
C ASP A 475 19.60 6.14 -4.05
N VAL A 476 18.89 6.88 -3.18
CA VAL A 476 19.52 7.61 -2.07
C VAL A 476 19.80 6.74 -0.85
N GLY A 477 19.05 5.63 -0.69
CA GLY A 477 19.04 4.79 0.50
C GLY A 477 20.31 3.95 0.70
N GLY A 478 20.96 3.56 -0.38
CA GLY A 478 22.13 2.70 -0.29
C GLY A 478 21.84 1.43 0.52
N ARG A 479 22.70 1.10 1.47
CA ARG A 479 22.54 -0.05 2.38
C ARG A 479 21.33 0.04 3.33
N ASN A 480 20.79 1.25 3.55
CA ASN A 480 19.67 1.52 4.46
C ASN A 480 18.36 1.78 3.70
N THR A 481 18.19 1.21 2.52
CA THR A 481 17.01 1.44 1.64
C THR A 481 15.69 1.11 2.34
N GLY A 482 15.63 0.03 3.12
CA GLY A 482 14.44 -0.36 3.84
C GLY A 482 14.05 0.66 4.93
N ALA A 483 15.02 1.10 5.75
CA ALA A 483 14.75 2.07 6.80
C ALA A 483 14.35 3.45 6.24
N ILE A 484 14.98 3.89 5.14
CA ILE A 484 14.66 5.17 4.47
C ILE A 484 13.28 5.11 3.84
N PHE A 485 12.95 4.01 3.21
CA PHE A 485 11.59 3.80 2.70
C PHE A 485 10.55 3.86 3.83
N GLY A 486 10.83 3.17 4.94
CA GLY A 486 10.00 3.21 6.15
C GLY A 486 9.82 4.62 6.69
N TRP A 487 10.89 5.42 6.75
CA TRP A 487 10.86 6.82 7.17
C TRP A 487 9.91 7.66 6.29
N ALA A 488 10.08 7.62 4.98
CA ALA A 488 9.25 8.43 4.08
C ALA A 488 7.77 8.02 4.12
N ASN A 489 7.51 6.71 4.16
CA ASN A 489 6.14 6.18 4.18
C ASN A 489 5.44 6.44 5.54
N MET A 490 6.18 6.50 6.65
CA MET A 490 5.67 6.93 7.97
C MET A 490 5.09 8.35 7.89
N TRP A 491 5.82 9.29 7.28
CA TRP A 491 5.33 10.67 7.09
C TRP A 491 4.08 10.73 6.20
N GLY A 492 4.00 9.88 5.17
CA GLY A 492 2.78 9.72 4.38
C GLY A 492 1.58 9.29 5.23
N ASN A 493 1.75 8.32 6.13
CA ASN A 493 0.67 7.89 7.04
C ASN A 493 0.26 8.98 8.03
N PHE A 494 1.20 9.83 8.49
CA PHE A 494 0.86 11.00 9.30
C PHE A 494 0.01 12.01 8.50
N GLY A 495 0.33 12.24 7.22
CA GLY A 495 -0.49 13.08 6.33
C GLY A 495 -1.92 12.56 6.19
N ALA A 496 -2.10 11.26 5.98
CA ALA A 496 -3.41 10.63 5.94
C ALA A 496 -4.17 10.77 7.27
N SER A 497 -3.48 10.63 8.40
CA SER A 497 -4.06 10.81 9.74
C SER A 497 -4.51 12.25 9.97
N VAL A 498 -3.75 13.23 9.53
CA VAL A 498 -4.11 14.66 9.58
C VAL A 498 -5.34 14.93 8.71
N SER A 499 -5.40 14.36 7.50
CA SER A 499 -6.56 14.48 6.61
C SER A 499 -7.86 14.02 7.27
N SER A 500 -7.81 12.90 8.00
CA SER A 500 -8.98 12.33 8.69
C SER A 500 -9.59 13.29 9.73
N LYS A 501 -8.79 14.22 10.27
CA LYS A 501 -9.24 15.23 11.25
C LYS A 501 -9.52 16.58 10.62
N ILE A 502 -8.71 17.00 9.66
CA ILE A 502 -8.82 18.31 9.02
C ILE A 502 -10.06 18.41 8.13
N VAL A 503 -10.37 17.37 7.35
CA VAL A 503 -11.51 17.41 6.41
C VAL A 503 -12.85 17.65 7.12
N PRO A 504 -13.22 16.94 8.21
CA PRO A 504 -14.45 17.25 8.95
C PRO A 504 -14.47 18.67 9.50
N VAL A 505 -13.33 19.17 10.01
CA VAL A 505 -13.25 20.55 10.54
C VAL A 505 -13.51 21.58 9.44
N LEU A 506 -12.92 21.39 8.25
CA LEU A 506 -13.14 22.26 7.11
C LEU A 506 -14.60 22.22 6.62
N LEU A 507 -15.22 21.05 6.61
CA LEU A 507 -16.63 20.88 6.25
C LEU A 507 -17.54 21.60 7.25
N LEU A 508 -17.29 21.46 8.56
CA LEU A 508 -18.04 22.14 9.61
C LEU A 508 -17.88 23.66 9.56
N TYR A 509 -16.63 24.16 9.42
CA TYR A 509 -16.35 25.59 9.30
C TYR A 509 -17.02 26.20 8.08
N GLY A 510 -17.03 25.51 6.98
CA GLY A 510 -17.68 25.97 5.77
C GLY A 510 -19.18 25.73 5.72
N ALA A 511 -19.76 24.92 6.61
CA ALA A 511 -21.21 24.74 6.70
C ALA A 511 -21.91 26.07 7.10
N THR A 512 -21.23 26.91 7.90
CA THR A 512 -21.73 28.26 8.29
C THR A 512 -21.59 29.30 7.17
N SER A 513 -20.67 29.10 6.22
CA SER A 513 -20.34 30.03 5.13
C SER A 513 -20.71 29.52 3.73
N GLY A 514 -21.23 28.29 3.60
CA GLY A 514 -21.53 27.67 2.32
C GLY A 514 -20.28 27.21 1.51
N SER A 515 -19.07 27.34 2.09
CA SER A 515 -17.80 27.15 1.37
C SER A 515 -16.97 25.94 1.80
N GLY A 516 -17.50 25.07 2.69
CA GLY A 516 -16.72 23.98 3.30
C GLY A 516 -16.11 22.99 2.31
N GLN A 517 -16.84 22.68 1.27
CA GLN A 517 -16.39 21.76 0.22
C GLN A 517 -15.26 22.37 -0.62
N SER A 518 -15.37 23.65 -0.95
CA SER A 518 -14.33 24.40 -1.66
C SER A 518 -13.04 24.46 -0.85
N LEU A 519 -13.13 24.65 0.48
CA LEU A 519 -11.96 24.64 1.37
C LEU A 519 -11.22 23.30 1.37
N VAL A 520 -11.95 22.18 1.31
CA VAL A 520 -11.33 20.84 1.22
C VAL A 520 -10.57 20.69 -0.09
N PHE A 521 -11.16 21.04 -1.23
CA PHE A 521 -10.49 20.96 -2.53
C PHE A 521 -9.27 21.89 -2.61
N ILE A 522 -9.38 23.12 -2.10
CA ILE A 522 -8.25 24.07 -2.03
C ILE A 522 -7.13 23.48 -1.17
N THR A 523 -7.43 22.91 -0.01
CA THR A 523 -6.45 22.29 0.88
C THR A 523 -5.73 21.14 0.18
N CYS A 524 -6.47 20.25 -0.49
CA CYS A 524 -5.91 19.15 -1.26
C CYS A 524 -5.04 19.67 -2.42
N ALA A 525 -5.51 20.67 -3.17
CA ALA A 525 -4.75 21.26 -4.29
C ALA A 525 -3.43 21.88 -3.80
N CYS A 526 -3.48 22.70 -2.74
CA CYS A 526 -2.26 23.28 -2.14
C CYS A 526 -1.27 22.20 -1.68
N ALA A 527 -1.76 21.14 -1.04
CA ALA A 527 -0.92 20.03 -0.61
C ALA A 527 -0.21 19.38 -1.82
N PHE A 528 -0.90 19.13 -2.93
CA PHE A 528 -0.31 18.56 -4.13
C PHE A 528 0.68 19.51 -4.81
N PHE A 529 0.42 20.81 -4.88
CA PHE A 529 1.38 21.78 -5.39
C PHE A 529 2.63 21.86 -4.51
N VAL A 530 2.49 21.86 -3.19
CA VAL A 530 3.63 21.80 -2.25
C VAL A 530 4.46 20.53 -2.49
N ALA A 531 3.80 19.37 -2.69
CA ALA A 531 4.50 18.12 -3.00
C ALA A 531 5.25 18.19 -4.33
N GLY A 532 4.64 18.78 -5.37
CA GLY A 532 5.29 18.99 -6.67
C GLY A 532 6.52 19.90 -6.59
N LEU A 533 6.41 21.01 -5.86
CA LEU A 533 7.52 21.94 -5.64
C LEU A 533 8.63 21.32 -4.75
N ALA A 534 8.26 20.60 -3.70
CA ALA A 534 9.22 19.91 -2.84
C ALA A 534 10.06 18.90 -3.64
N ALA A 535 9.44 18.20 -4.60
CA ALA A 535 10.13 17.25 -5.45
C ALA A 535 11.27 17.91 -6.26
N LEU A 536 11.12 19.14 -6.74
CA LEU A 536 12.14 19.84 -7.52
C LEU A 536 13.44 20.06 -6.73
N GLY A 537 13.35 20.16 -5.41
CA GLY A 537 14.51 20.31 -4.53
C GLY A 537 15.24 19.00 -4.18
N MET A 538 14.71 17.85 -4.60
CA MET A 538 15.31 16.54 -4.33
C MET A 538 16.48 16.24 -5.27
N ASP A 539 17.44 15.44 -4.81
CA ASP A 539 18.61 15.03 -5.58
C ASP A 539 18.92 13.54 -5.38
N ALA A 540 18.57 12.73 -6.36
CA ALA A 540 18.79 11.28 -6.36
C ALA A 540 20.26 10.88 -6.58
N THR A 541 21.13 11.83 -6.97
CA THR A 541 22.56 11.58 -7.21
C THR A 541 23.39 11.63 -5.92
N LYS A 542 22.79 12.09 -4.81
CA LYS A 542 23.44 12.23 -3.51
C LYS A 542 22.96 11.14 -2.55
N PRO A 543 23.59 9.95 -2.54
CA PRO A 543 23.25 8.92 -1.56
C PRO A 543 23.57 9.43 -0.15
N LEU A 544 22.74 9.04 0.83
CA LEU A 544 22.90 9.43 2.24
C LEU A 544 24.22 8.92 2.86
N GLN A 545 24.72 7.83 2.34
CA GLN A 545 26.06 7.33 2.68
C GLN A 545 26.84 7.19 1.38
N PRO A 546 27.95 7.93 1.21
CA PRO A 546 28.81 7.73 0.07
C PRO A 546 29.33 6.30 0.08
N ALA A 547 29.42 5.68 -1.10
CA ALA A 547 30.09 4.40 -1.25
C ALA A 547 31.52 4.54 -0.68
N SER A 548 31.88 3.69 0.27
CA SER A 548 33.28 3.66 0.72
C SER A 548 34.14 3.33 -0.50
N PRO A 549 35.29 3.99 -0.69
CA PRO A 549 36.19 3.60 -1.76
C PRO A 549 36.48 2.10 -1.63
N VAL A 550 36.36 1.41 -2.75
CA VAL A 550 36.72 -0.02 -2.85
C VAL A 550 38.21 -0.08 -2.54
N SER A 551 38.56 -0.59 -1.32
CA SER A 551 39.93 -0.87 -0.92
C SER A 551 40.43 -2.12 -1.62
#